data_7957cb2acbbdf617ad0206d4f0bdd3d9
#
_entry.id   7957cb2acbbdf617ad0206d4f0bdd3d9
#
_cell.length_a   1.000
_cell.length_b   1.000
_cell.length_c   1.000
_cell.angle_alpha   90.00
_cell.angle_beta   90.00
_cell.angle_gamma   90.00
#
_symmetry.space_group_name_H-M   'P 1'
#
loop_
_entity.id
_entity.type
_entity.pdbx_description
1 polymer ?
#
loop_
_entity_poly.entity_id
_entity_poly.type
_entity_poly.pdbx_seq_one_letter_code
_entity_poly.pdbx_strand_id
1 'polypeptide(L)'
;MAVSLRRATKRFTSGLRLMLGVTLFMGFAFLARPRIALAEEGVTRIHVLPLDYQDAIIIESDGQFGMVDSGESEDYPDGSDPRYPFRLGTTLGQGSEEQVISYMKSIGVTSDNLVFYIGTHPHSDHIGSAPQIISEFKPKRVYTPKYDDSYITNSGALWDNQYVYDRLVEAAADNGAVLIQDFDANAPVAPDDGTSVGNPTFPLGQATIEICNSDSSDCVNGLPDANCLSYGVKVTANGKTAFLSGDINNLDGDEDSLAQSLGHIDYLKLGHHGNIYSNTSSYVKAISPSLAFMTGNVRYTPLDTLDALDDLGARLFESSDCRNEGEKAFVVELGSSGLNYNLDVPGVQLHYNSLCGSYIAYEDGLRKELNGWQKTEDGFTWFDDCSVSANDKWVTDGGETYYINKQSIMSTGWARYGSDWYWFNDAGAMQTGWIKLADGWYYLAQDGAMATGRRIVDGRACVFDSNGLWRGYETVSKGWEKVGGTWYYFGEDGSMRVGWAMVDGSWYYLRPSGAMATGWEKVRGAWYYMYPSGVMANNYWCGNYYLGETGAMATNQWIGSWWVGDDGLWVPGYAE
;
A
#
# COMPACT_ATOMS: atom_id res chain seq x y z
N MET A 1 -1.94 -49.97 36.96
CA MET A 1 -2.52 -50.14 38.33
C MET A 1 -3.67 -49.16 38.43
N ALA A 2 -4.86 -49.67 38.55
CA ALA A 2 -6.13 -48.97 38.69
C ALA A 2 -6.43 -48.70 40.16
N VAL A 3 -7.22 -47.65 40.46
CA VAL A 3 -8.21 -47.50 41.54
C VAL A 3 -8.86 -46.14 41.35
N SER A 4 -10.06 -45.97 40.83
CA SER A 4 -11.42 -46.28 41.29
C SER A 4 -11.99 -45.22 42.26
N LEU A 5 -12.95 -44.43 41.74
CA LEU A 5 -14.31 -44.12 42.17
C LEU A 5 -14.62 -43.85 43.66
N ARG A 6 -15.36 -42.78 43.96
CA ARG A 6 -16.73 -42.88 44.46
C ARG A 6 -17.49 -41.52 44.54
N ARG A 7 -18.74 -41.60 44.06
CA ARG A 7 -19.88 -40.65 44.21
C ARG A 7 -20.34 -40.54 45.65
N ALA A 8 -20.94 -39.40 45.99
CA ALA A 8 -21.99 -39.37 47.02
C ALA A 8 -23.04 -38.27 46.71
N THR A 9 -24.22 -38.74 46.38
CA THR A 9 -25.50 -38.04 46.31
C THR A 9 -26.06 -37.84 47.69
N LYS A 10 -26.67 -36.69 48.00
CA LYS A 10 -27.72 -36.58 49.05
C LYS A 10 -28.87 -35.71 48.54
N ARG A 11 -30.01 -36.35 48.38
CA ARG A 11 -31.36 -35.76 48.33
C ARG A 11 -31.79 -35.39 49.75
N PHE A 12 -32.51 -34.27 49.87
CA PHE A 12 -33.61 -34.19 50.87
C PHE A 12 -34.76 -33.34 50.30
N THR A 13 -35.95 -33.87 50.59
CA THR A 13 -37.25 -33.53 50.03
C THR A 13 -38.03 -32.56 50.94
N SER A 14 -38.98 -31.85 50.30
CA SER A 14 -40.35 -31.46 50.72
C SER A 14 -40.57 -30.24 51.59
N GLY A 15 -41.54 -29.46 51.14
CA GLY A 15 -42.27 -28.44 51.94
C GLY A 15 -43.13 -27.53 51.04
N LEU A 16 -44.29 -28.07 50.65
CA LEU A 16 -45.39 -27.43 49.94
C LEU A 16 -46.04 -26.34 50.83
N ARG A 17 -46.18 -25.10 50.38
CA ARG A 17 -47.35 -24.24 50.71
C ARG A 17 -47.69 -23.30 49.57
N LEU A 18 -48.87 -23.53 49.06
CA LEU A 18 -49.64 -22.79 48.09
C LEU A 18 -50.09 -21.45 48.66
N MET A 19 -49.81 -20.32 48.01
CA MET A 19 -50.64 -19.12 48.07
C MET A 19 -50.81 -18.52 46.70
N LEU A 20 -52.04 -18.53 46.22
CA LEU A 20 -52.51 -17.85 45.05
C LEU A 20 -52.37 -16.33 45.26
N GLY A 21 -51.61 -15.67 44.40
CA GLY A 21 -51.66 -14.24 44.18
C GLY A 21 -51.70 -14.00 42.67
N VAL A 22 -52.90 -13.77 42.17
CA VAL A 22 -53.11 -13.33 40.80
C VAL A 22 -52.65 -11.90 40.70
N THR A 23 -51.47 -11.68 40.12
CA THR A 23 -51.03 -10.36 39.69
C THR A 23 -51.03 -10.33 38.16
N LEU A 24 -51.97 -9.58 37.63
CA LEU A 24 -52.11 -9.32 36.21
C LEU A 24 -50.87 -8.50 35.73
N PHE A 25 -49.92 -9.15 35.07
CA PHE A 25 -48.87 -8.45 34.32
C PHE A 25 -49.44 -8.10 32.96
N MET A 26 -49.94 -6.84 32.82
CA MET A 26 -50.05 -6.24 31.49
C MET A 26 -48.64 -6.03 30.95
N GLY A 27 -48.22 -6.91 30.07
CA GLY A 27 -47.03 -6.74 29.26
C GLY A 27 -47.24 -5.56 28.30
N PHE A 28 -46.73 -4.39 28.66
CA PHE A 28 -46.45 -3.35 27.70
C PHE A 28 -45.25 -3.81 26.86
N ALA A 29 -45.51 -4.41 25.72
CA ALA A 29 -44.52 -4.49 24.63
C ALA A 29 -44.22 -3.03 24.24
N PHE A 30 -43.15 -2.47 24.75
CA PHE A 30 -42.52 -1.32 24.16
C PHE A 30 -42.00 -1.77 22.78
N LEU A 31 -42.80 -1.57 21.76
CA LEU A 31 -42.30 -1.43 20.42
C LEU A 31 -41.33 -0.23 20.46
N ALA A 32 -40.05 -0.50 20.59
CA ALA A 32 -39.03 0.48 20.30
C ALA A 32 -39.20 0.88 18.81
N ARG A 33 -39.96 1.94 18.61
CA ARG A 33 -39.88 2.67 17.35
C ARG A 33 -38.43 3.15 17.26
N PRO A 34 -37.74 2.96 16.11
CA PRO A 34 -36.48 3.64 15.93
C PRO A 34 -36.75 5.13 16.15
N ARG A 35 -36.16 5.70 17.19
CA ARG A 35 -36.04 7.14 17.30
C ARG A 35 -35.21 7.54 16.08
N ILE A 36 -35.84 8.11 15.08
CA ILE A 36 -35.15 9.02 14.17
C ILE A 36 -34.65 10.10 15.13
N ALA A 37 -33.37 10.10 15.43
CA ALA A 37 -32.76 11.20 16.13
C ALA A 37 -33.00 12.43 15.25
N LEU A 38 -33.89 13.32 15.68
CA LEU A 38 -33.96 14.64 15.10
C LEU A 38 -32.56 15.23 15.27
N ALA A 39 -31.96 15.70 14.18
CA ALA A 39 -30.69 16.40 14.22
C ALA A 39 -30.76 17.48 15.30
N GLU A 40 -29.85 17.46 16.25
CA GLU A 40 -29.74 18.50 17.27
C GLU A 40 -29.24 19.77 16.57
N GLU A 41 -30.02 20.85 16.64
CA GLU A 41 -29.60 22.16 16.10
C GLU A 41 -28.29 22.60 16.80
N GLY A 42 -27.34 23.06 16.00
CA GLY A 42 -26.07 23.60 16.50
C GLY A 42 -24.96 22.57 16.75
N VAL A 43 -25.13 21.33 16.33
CA VAL A 43 -24.13 20.27 16.49
C VAL A 43 -23.45 19.94 15.18
N THR A 44 -22.13 19.85 15.20
CA THR A 44 -21.31 19.34 14.09
C THR A 44 -20.52 18.13 14.55
N ARG A 45 -20.66 17.01 13.84
CA ARG A 45 -19.98 15.75 14.12
C ARG A 45 -19.20 15.27 12.90
N ILE A 46 -18.08 14.62 13.17
CA ILE A 46 -17.28 13.92 12.17
C ILE A 46 -17.28 12.44 12.56
N HIS A 47 -17.73 11.59 11.66
CA HIS A 47 -17.81 10.15 11.82
C HIS A 47 -16.74 9.50 10.93
N VAL A 48 -15.75 8.84 11.52
CA VAL A 48 -14.75 8.07 10.77
C VAL A 48 -15.05 6.59 10.97
N LEU A 49 -15.31 5.87 9.90
CA LEU A 49 -15.58 4.42 9.98
C LEU A 49 -14.27 3.67 10.25
N PRO A 50 -14.28 2.67 11.15
CA PRO A 50 -13.09 1.91 11.53
C PRO A 50 -12.76 0.83 10.48
N LEU A 51 -12.54 1.26 9.24
CA LEU A 51 -12.09 0.44 8.15
C LEU A 51 -10.56 0.33 8.21
N ASP A 52 -10.03 -0.88 7.98
CA ASP A 52 -8.59 -1.08 8.02
C ASP A 52 -7.94 -0.56 6.75
N TYR A 53 -7.07 0.44 6.89
CA TYR A 53 -6.35 1.08 5.77
C TYR A 53 -7.26 1.59 4.65
N GLN A 54 -8.45 2.09 5.03
CA GLN A 54 -9.40 2.71 4.11
C GLN A 54 -10.02 3.92 4.79
N ASP A 55 -10.39 4.92 4.02
CA ASP A 55 -11.06 6.11 4.54
C ASP A 55 -12.52 6.18 4.09
N ALA A 56 -13.42 6.29 5.05
CA ALA A 56 -14.82 6.63 4.84
C ALA A 56 -15.28 7.54 5.97
N ILE A 57 -15.51 8.81 5.65
CA ILE A 57 -15.73 9.85 6.65
C ILE A 57 -17.01 10.62 6.33
N ILE A 58 -17.89 10.77 7.31
CA ILE A 58 -19.13 11.55 7.17
C ILE A 58 -19.06 12.77 8.08
N ILE A 59 -19.39 13.94 7.54
CA ILE A 59 -19.53 15.18 8.29
C ILE A 59 -21.03 15.47 8.42
N GLU A 60 -21.51 15.57 9.66
CA GLU A 60 -22.89 15.95 10.00
C GLU A 60 -22.90 17.37 10.57
N SER A 61 -23.78 18.22 10.07
CA SER A 61 -24.04 19.55 10.66
C SER A 61 -25.48 19.99 10.39
N ASP A 62 -26.25 20.27 11.42
CA ASP A 62 -27.65 20.68 11.37
C ASP A 62 -28.53 19.80 10.46
N GLY A 63 -28.34 18.48 10.50
CA GLY A 63 -29.09 17.51 9.69
C GLY A 63 -28.73 17.48 8.22
N GLN A 64 -27.70 18.20 7.81
CA GLN A 64 -27.06 18.07 6.51
C GLN A 64 -25.80 17.21 6.65
N PHE A 65 -25.48 16.49 5.58
CA PHE A 65 -24.34 15.60 5.55
C PHE A 65 -23.42 15.90 4.37
N GLY A 66 -22.14 15.73 4.58
CA GLY A 66 -21.13 15.66 3.56
C GLY A 66 -20.32 14.37 3.73
N MET A 67 -19.78 13.86 2.66
CA MET A 67 -18.91 12.68 2.69
C MET A 67 -17.53 12.99 2.16
N VAL A 68 -16.51 12.46 2.82
CA VAL A 68 -15.11 12.52 2.39
C VAL A 68 -14.60 11.09 2.34
N ASP A 69 -14.25 10.65 1.16
CA ASP A 69 -13.88 9.28 0.82
C ASP A 69 -14.94 8.23 1.20
N SER A 70 -14.84 7.02 0.69
CA SER A 70 -15.87 6.00 0.85
C SER A 70 -15.36 4.57 0.99
N GLY A 71 -14.03 4.40 1.04
CA GLY A 71 -13.40 3.10 1.16
C GLY A 71 -13.39 2.28 -0.11
N GLU A 72 -12.90 1.08 0.00
CA GLU A 72 -12.69 0.09 -1.06
C GLU A 72 -14.01 -0.45 -1.61
N SER A 73 -13.99 -0.95 -2.85
CA SER A 73 -15.13 -1.60 -3.51
C SER A 73 -14.87 -3.08 -3.80
N GLU A 74 -15.93 -3.88 -3.88
CA GLU A 74 -15.84 -5.23 -4.46
C GLU A 74 -15.56 -5.22 -5.96
N ASP A 75 -15.83 -4.11 -6.65
CA ASP A 75 -15.58 -3.93 -8.07
C ASP A 75 -14.12 -3.55 -8.35
N TYR A 76 -13.51 -4.27 -9.28
CA TYR A 76 -12.13 -4.05 -9.72
C TYR A 76 -11.99 -4.29 -11.23
N PRO A 77 -10.96 -3.74 -11.90
CA PRO A 77 -10.74 -3.99 -13.33
C PRO A 77 -10.31 -5.44 -13.56
N ASP A 78 -11.07 -6.18 -14.37
CA ASP A 78 -10.75 -7.57 -14.75
C ASP A 78 -9.76 -7.67 -15.94
N GLY A 79 -9.35 -6.52 -16.49
CA GLY A 79 -8.46 -6.42 -17.65
C GLY A 79 -9.12 -6.69 -18.99
N SER A 80 -10.45 -6.86 -19.05
CA SER A 80 -11.18 -7.05 -20.30
C SER A 80 -11.30 -5.75 -21.11
N ASP A 81 -11.33 -4.61 -20.44
CA ASP A 81 -11.25 -3.29 -21.07
C ASP A 81 -9.79 -2.82 -21.15
N PRO A 82 -9.25 -2.56 -22.36
CA PRO A 82 -7.85 -2.13 -22.52
C PRO A 82 -7.54 -0.76 -21.88
N ARG A 83 -8.53 0.04 -21.53
CA ARG A 83 -8.35 1.27 -20.75
C ARG A 83 -7.95 0.97 -19.30
N TYR A 84 -8.40 -0.17 -18.78
CA TYR A 84 -8.20 -0.59 -17.40
C TYR A 84 -7.54 -1.96 -17.35
N PRO A 85 -6.25 -2.04 -17.66
CA PRO A 85 -5.52 -3.30 -17.57
C PRO A 85 -5.48 -3.76 -16.12
N PHE A 86 -5.69 -5.06 -15.90
CA PHE A 86 -5.46 -5.63 -14.58
C PHE A 86 -3.99 -5.43 -14.18
N ARG A 87 -3.76 -4.75 -13.08
CA ARG A 87 -2.42 -4.49 -12.52
C ARG A 87 -2.28 -5.22 -11.20
N LEU A 88 -1.10 -5.79 -11.00
CA LEU A 88 -0.78 -6.46 -9.73
C LEU A 88 -0.74 -5.41 -8.61
N GLY A 89 -1.36 -5.73 -7.47
CA GLY A 89 -1.53 -4.80 -6.35
C GLY A 89 -2.92 -4.16 -6.28
N THR A 90 -3.78 -4.34 -7.30
CA THR A 90 -5.21 -4.03 -7.21
C THR A 90 -5.85 -4.89 -6.13
N THR A 91 -6.59 -4.28 -5.23
CA THR A 91 -7.35 -4.98 -4.19
C THR A 91 -8.52 -5.74 -4.83
N LEU A 92 -8.72 -6.98 -4.42
CA LEU A 92 -9.74 -7.85 -5.01
C LEU A 92 -10.80 -8.23 -3.98
N GLY A 93 -12.05 -7.84 -4.22
CA GLY A 93 -13.22 -8.34 -3.49
C GLY A 93 -13.23 -8.04 -1.99
N GLN A 94 -12.65 -6.93 -1.56
CA GLN A 94 -12.63 -6.49 -0.16
C GLN A 94 -13.44 -5.20 0.02
N GLY A 95 -14.62 -5.12 -0.61
CA GLY A 95 -15.48 -3.95 -0.57
C GLY A 95 -16.03 -3.64 0.83
N SER A 96 -16.13 -2.36 1.12
CA SER A 96 -16.74 -1.83 2.35
C SER A 96 -18.06 -1.09 2.09
N GLU A 97 -18.53 -1.03 0.84
CA GLU A 97 -19.71 -0.28 0.40
C GLU A 97 -20.98 -0.60 1.19
N GLU A 98 -21.27 -1.87 1.45
CA GLU A 98 -22.45 -2.27 2.24
C GLU A 98 -22.39 -1.75 3.68
N GLN A 99 -21.20 -1.82 4.31
CA GLN A 99 -20.97 -1.32 5.65
C GLN A 99 -21.16 0.20 5.71
N VAL A 100 -20.56 0.92 4.77
CA VAL A 100 -20.62 2.38 4.66
C VAL A 100 -22.06 2.83 4.44
N ILE A 101 -22.75 2.29 3.43
CA ILE A 101 -24.17 2.61 3.11
C ILE A 101 -25.07 2.31 4.31
N SER A 102 -24.89 1.16 4.95
CA SER A 102 -25.67 0.77 6.13
C SER A 102 -25.48 1.75 7.29
N TYR A 103 -24.24 2.16 7.54
CA TYR A 103 -23.94 3.15 8.56
C TYR A 103 -24.56 4.50 8.24
N MET A 104 -24.37 5.03 7.03
CA MET A 104 -24.96 6.29 6.59
C MET A 104 -26.48 6.31 6.77
N LYS A 105 -27.17 5.24 6.33
CA LYS A 105 -28.62 5.09 6.56
C LYS A 105 -28.98 5.08 8.04
N SER A 106 -28.14 4.46 8.90
CA SER A 106 -28.41 4.35 10.33
C SER A 106 -28.35 5.69 11.06
N ILE A 107 -27.56 6.65 10.55
CA ILE A 107 -27.45 8.01 11.09
C ILE A 107 -28.38 9.02 10.38
N GLY A 108 -29.20 8.57 9.41
CA GLY A 108 -30.23 9.38 8.79
C GLY A 108 -29.81 10.07 7.48
N VAL A 109 -28.73 9.64 6.85
CA VAL A 109 -28.35 10.14 5.51
C VAL A 109 -29.35 9.65 4.46
N THR A 110 -29.77 10.57 3.60
CA THR A 110 -30.71 10.35 2.50
C THR A 110 -30.24 11.14 1.27
N SER A 111 -30.89 10.91 0.13
CA SER A 111 -30.67 11.71 -1.09
C SER A 111 -31.06 13.19 -0.96
N ASP A 112 -31.86 13.55 0.04
CA ASP A 112 -32.29 14.93 0.24
C ASP A 112 -31.29 15.74 1.08
N ASN A 113 -30.47 15.08 1.90
CA ASN A 113 -29.61 15.73 2.88
C ASN A 113 -28.10 15.45 2.71
N LEU A 114 -27.68 14.56 1.80
CA LEU A 114 -26.25 14.47 1.43
C LEU A 114 -25.93 15.61 0.44
N VAL A 115 -25.23 16.62 0.92
CA VAL A 115 -25.00 17.88 0.19
C VAL A 115 -23.83 17.74 -0.80
N PHE A 116 -22.77 17.03 -0.41
CA PHE A 116 -21.59 16.84 -1.23
C PHE A 116 -20.91 15.49 -0.95
N TYR A 117 -20.10 15.07 -1.93
CA TYR A 117 -19.10 14.03 -1.82
C TYR A 117 -17.74 14.61 -2.23
N ILE A 118 -16.68 14.33 -1.45
CA ILE A 118 -15.30 14.67 -1.75
C ILE A 118 -14.51 13.36 -1.87
N GLY A 119 -13.96 13.06 -3.06
CA GLY A 119 -12.93 12.04 -3.25
C GLY A 119 -11.58 12.71 -3.18
N THR A 120 -10.78 12.40 -2.16
CA THR A 120 -9.53 13.10 -1.88
C THR A 120 -8.48 12.87 -2.95
N HIS A 121 -8.34 11.64 -3.43
CA HIS A 121 -7.42 11.24 -4.50
C HIS A 121 -7.85 9.88 -5.10
N PRO A 122 -7.31 9.47 -6.26
CA PRO A 122 -7.83 8.33 -7.02
C PRO A 122 -7.26 6.96 -6.61
N HIS A 123 -7.21 6.65 -5.31
CA HIS A 123 -6.95 5.29 -4.83
C HIS A 123 -8.25 4.59 -4.44
N SER A 124 -8.31 3.26 -4.63
CA SER A 124 -9.52 2.47 -4.40
C SER A 124 -9.94 2.41 -2.93
N ASP A 125 -9.01 2.42 -2.00
CA ASP A 125 -9.25 2.48 -0.55
C ASP A 125 -9.81 3.84 -0.07
N HIS A 126 -9.94 4.81 -0.97
CA HIS A 126 -10.58 6.11 -0.75
C HIS A 126 -11.84 6.28 -1.59
N ILE A 127 -11.76 6.08 -2.90
CA ILE A 127 -12.88 6.36 -3.80
C ILE A 127 -13.49 5.10 -4.45
N GLY A 128 -13.04 3.91 -4.07
CA GLY A 128 -13.52 2.66 -4.65
C GLY A 128 -15.03 2.51 -4.61
N SER A 129 -15.64 2.77 -3.46
CA SER A 129 -17.11 2.72 -3.28
C SER A 129 -17.85 3.99 -3.70
N ALA A 130 -17.18 5.00 -4.25
CA ALA A 130 -17.80 6.26 -4.64
C ALA A 130 -19.00 6.09 -5.60
N PRO A 131 -18.95 5.22 -6.63
CA PRO A 131 -20.08 5.01 -7.54
C PRO A 131 -21.33 4.55 -6.83
N GLN A 132 -21.22 3.62 -5.86
CA GLN A 132 -22.33 3.09 -5.10
C GLN A 132 -22.92 4.16 -4.16
N ILE A 133 -22.06 4.92 -3.47
CA ILE A 133 -22.47 6.01 -2.59
C ILE A 133 -23.19 7.13 -3.37
N ILE A 134 -22.59 7.56 -4.48
CA ILE A 134 -23.15 8.62 -5.32
C ILE A 134 -24.51 8.20 -5.91
N SER A 135 -24.62 6.95 -6.35
CA SER A 135 -25.87 6.42 -6.91
C SER A 135 -26.98 6.29 -5.86
N GLU A 136 -26.67 5.88 -4.64
CA GLU A 136 -27.63 5.68 -3.55
C GLU A 136 -28.11 7.01 -2.96
N PHE A 137 -27.19 7.94 -2.67
CA PHE A 137 -27.50 9.15 -1.91
C PHE A 137 -27.55 10.43 -2.74
N LYS A 138 -27.11 10.41 -4.00
CA LYS A 138 -27.24 11.51 -4.99
C LYS A 138 -26.79 12.87 -4.46
N PRO A 139 -25.53 13.01 -4.01
CA PRO A 139 -25.02 14.30 -3.57
C PRO A 139 -25.14 15.33 -4.70
N LYS A 140 -25.42 16.58 -4.35
CA LYS A 140 -25.58 17.66 -5.35
C LYS A 140 -24.25 18.04 -5.99
N ARG A 141 -23.13 17.85 -5.30
CA ARG A 141 -21.78 18.21 -5.72
C ARG A 141 -20.83 17.07 -5.43
N VAL A 142 -19.92 16.85 -6.37
CA VAL A 142 -18.80 15.91 -6.24
C VAL A 142 -17.52 16.69 -6.48
N TYR A 143 -16.60 16.59 -5.55
CA TYR A 143 -15.27 17.19 -5.64
C TYR A 143 -14.24 16.08 -5.75
N THR A 144 -13.30 16.21 -6.68
CA THR A 144 -12.15 15.29 -6.80
C THR A 144 -11.06 15.95 -7.65
N PRO A 145 -9.78 15.71 -7.41
CA PRO A 145 -8.73 16.22 -8.30
C PRO A 145 -8.90 15.62 -9.71
N LYS A 146 -8.37 16.30 -10.71
CA LYS A 146 -8.24 15.73 -12.06
C LYS A 146 -7.18 14.62 -12.01
N TYR A 147 -7.47 13.53 -12.70
CA TYR A 147 -6.53 12.42 -12.77
C TYR A 147 -6.45 11.82 -14.17
N ASP A 148 -5.24 11.42 -14.53
CA ASP A 148 -4.90 10.58 -15.67
C ASP A 148 -3.63 9.78 -15.29
N ASP A 149 -3.58 8.50 -15.61
CA ASP A 149 -2.43 7.63 -15.32
C ASP A 149 -1.09 8.21 -15.81
N SER A 150 -1.12 9.07 -16.85
CA SER A 150 0.08 9.75 -17.36
C SER A 150 0.69 10.77 -16.40
N TYR A 151 -0.04 11.20 -15.37
CA TYR A 151 0.49 12.10 -14.34
C TYR A 151 1.49 11.39 -13.43
N ILE A 152 1.38 10.07 -13.30
CA ILE A 152 2.19 9.26 -12.38
C ILE A 152 3.41 8.70 -13.10
N THR A 153 4.59 9.05 -12.61
CA THR A 153 5.88 8.59 -13.15
C THR A 153 6.27 7.19 -12.70
N ASN A 154 5.83 6.79 -11.51
CA ASN A 154 6.04 5.44 -11.00
C ASN A 154 4.94 4.50 -11.51
N SER A 155 5.20 3.79 -12.60
CA SER A 155 4.23 2.82 -13.15
C SER A 155 3.75 1.74 -12.17
N GLY A 156 4.42 1.60 -11.03
CA GLY A 156 4.05 0.69 -9.97
C GLY A 156 3.03 1.21 -8.99
N ALA A 157 2.76 2.50 -9.03
CA ALA A 157 1.75 3.16 -8.21
C ALA A 157 0.48 3.48 -9.03
N LEU A 158 0.29 2.82 -10.17
CA LEU A 158 -0.89 3.04 -11.01
C LEU A 158 -2.09 2.16 -10.61
N TRP A 159 -1.86 1.03 -10.01
CA TRP A 159 -2.89 0.03 -9.59
C TRP A 159 -4.17 0.06 -10.44
N ASP A 160 -5.30 0.39 -9.85
CA ASP A 160 -6.61 0.58 -10.48
C ASP A 160 -7.09 2.06 -10.48
N ASN A 161 -6.18 3.00 -10.26
CA ASN A 161 -6.48 4.42 -10.06
C ASN A 161 -7.39 5.00 -11.16
N GLN A 162 -7.03 4.77 -12.45
CA GLN A 162 -7.86 5.27 -13.55
C GLN A 162 -9.25 4.65 -13.56
N TYR A 163 -9.36 3.38 -13.19
CA TYR A 163 -10.64 2.68 -13.15
C TYR A 163 -11.58 3.28 -12.12
N VAL A 164 -11.13 3.45 -10.88
CA VAL A 164 -11.97 3.99 -9.80
C VAL A 164 -12.30 5.47 -10.04
N TYR A 165 -11.33 6.22 -10.59
CA TYR A 165 -11.54 7.63 -10.94
C TYR A 165 -12.61 7.82 -12.02
N ASP A 166 -12.50 7.11 -13.15
CA ASP A 166 -13.45 7.22 -14.26
C ASP A 166 -14.86 6.83 -13.81
N ARG A 167 -15.00 5.81 -12.96
CA ARG A 167 -16.30 5.39 -12.41
C ARG A 167 -16.90 6.40 -11.46
N LEU A 168 -16.08 7.07 -10.65
CA LEU A 168 -16.54 8.18 -9.81
C LEU A 168 -17.10 9.32 -10.69
N VAL A 169 -16.36 9.74 -11.72
CA VAL A 169 -16.75 10.79 -12.66
C VAL A 169 -18.02 10.42 -13.41
N GLU A 170 -18.12 9.18 -13.90
CA GLU A 170 -19.31 8.65 -14.57
C GLU A 170 -20.52 8.65 -13.62
N ALA A 171 -20.35 8.15 -12.38
CA ALA A 171 -21.42 8.15 -11.38
C ALA A 171 -21.90 9.57 -11.03
N ALA A 172 -21.02 10.55 -10.95
CA ALA A 172 -21.38 11.94 -10.73
C ALA A 172 -22.25 12.46 -11.89
N ALA A 173 -21.85 12.21 -13.13
CA ALA A 173 -22.59 12.62 -14.33
C ALA A 173 -23.96 11.94 -14.43
N ASP A 174 -24.01 10.62 -14.22
CA ASP A 174 -25.24 9.81 -14.31
C ASP A 174 -26.29 10.19 -13.26
N ASN A 175 -25.86 10.68 -12.11
CA ASN A 175 -26.75 11.11 -11.04
C ASN A 175 -26.98 12.63 -11.01
N GLY A 176 -26.48 13.37 -12.00
CA GLY A 176 -26.72 14.81 -12.16
C GLY A 176 -26.01 15.67 -11.09
N ALA A 177 -24.95 15.17 -10.48
CA ALA A 177 -24.10 15.95 -9.58
C ALA A 177 -23.22 16.92 -10.35
N VAL A 178 -22.98 18.11 -9.76
CA VAL A 178 -22.00 19.04 -10.31
C VAL A 178 -20.60 18.55 -9.93
N LEU A 179 -19.79 18.19 -10.91
CA LEU A 179 -18.39 17.80 -10.71
C LEU A 179 -17.51 19.04 -10.64
N ILE A 180 -16.76 19.20 -9.55
CA ILE A 180 -15.88 20.33 -9.28
C ILE A 180 -14.45 19.81 -9.11
N GLN A 181 -13.53 20.31 -9.95
CA GLN A 181 -12.16 19.84 -10.06
C GLN A 181 -11.13 20.97 -10.06
N ASP A 182 -11.59 22.22 -10.13
CA ASP A 182 -10.76 23.41 -10.06
C ASP A 182 -11.38 24.39 -9.03
N PHE A 183 -10.56 25.27 -8.46
CA PHE A 183 -11.01 26.17 -7.43
C PHE A 183 -10.65 27.63 -7.72
N ASP A 184 -11.58 28.52 -7.40
CA ASP A 184 -11.39 29.96 -7.32
C ASP A 184 -12.19 30.48 -6.11
N ALA A 185 -11.53 31.14 -5.19
CA ALA A 185 -12.15 31.71 -4.00
C ALA A 185 -13.27 32.73 -4.32
N ASN A 186 -13.32 33.26 -5.54
CA ASN A 186 -14.37 34.15 -6.01
C ASN A 186 -15.50 33.43 -6.77
N ALA A 187 -15.34 32.13 -7.04
CA ALA A 187 -16.37 31.33 -7.71
C ALA A 187 -17.58 31.09 -6.80
N PRO A 188 -18.78 30.82 -7.37
CA PRO A 188 -19.90 30.33 -6.58
C PRO A 188 -19.60 28.94 -6.00
N VAL A 189 -20.22 28.63 -4.86
CA VAL A 189 -20.07 27.33 -4.19
C VAL A 189 -20.51 26.16 -5.10
N ALA A 190 -21.53 26.38 -5.91
CA ALA A 190 -22.00 25.46 -6.93
C ALA A 190 -22.17 26.24 -8.22
N PRO A 191 -21.29 26.06 -9.21
CA PRO A 191 -21.49 26.69 -10.51
C PRO A 191 -22.69 26.06 -11.20
N ASP A 192 -23.54 26.90 -11.79
CA ASP A 192 -24.72 26.50 -12.55
C ASP A 192 -24.52 26.68 -14.09
N ASP A 193 -23.33 27.10 -14.49
CA ASP A 193 -22.93 27.40 -15.86
C ASP A 193 -22.25 26.22 -16.59
N GLY A 194 -22.14 25.06 -15.93
CA GLY A 194 -21.50 23.86 -16.47
C GLY A 194 -19.98 23.90 -16.40
N THR A 195 -19.38 24.84 -15.65
CA THR A 195 -17.94 24.83 -15.37
C THR A 195 -17.62 23.89 -14.21
N SER A 196 -16.38 23.36 -14.18
CA SER A 196 -15.87 22.54 -13.07
C SER A 196 -15.18 23.38 -11.99
N VAL A 197 -15.31 24.71 -12.02
CA VAL A 197 -14.64 25.63 -11.08
C VAL A 197 -15.58 26.00 -9.94
N GLY A 198 -15.21 25.67 -8.72
CA GLY A 198 -15.99 25.97 -7.50
C GLY A 198 -15.22 26.78 -6.47
N ASN A 199 -15.93 27.24 -5.44
CA ASN A 199 -15.28 27.84 -4.28
C ASN A 199 -14.72 26.73 -3.37
N PRO A 200 -13.44 26.78 -2.95
CA PRO A 200 -12.90 25.76 -2.04
C PRO A 200 -13.50 25.86 -0.62
N THR A 201 -14.16 26.99 -0.29
CA THR A 201 -14.77 27.20 1.03
C THR A 201 -16.27 27.35 0.92
N PHE A 202 -17.02 26.50 1.63
CA PHE A 202 -18.49 26.46 1.56
C PHE A 202 -19.11 25.99 2.89
N PRO A 203 -20.40 26.32 3.14
CA PRO A 203 -21.09 25.88 4.35
C PRO A 203 -21.64 24.45 4.25
N LEU A 204 -21.72 23.79 5.40
CA LEU A 204 -22.54 22.62 5.68
C LEU A 204 -23.26 22.84 7.01
N GLY A 205 -24.57 23.12 7.00
CA GLY A 205 -25.26 23.57 8.20
C GLY A 205 -24.57 24.79 8.81
N GLN A 206 -24.16 24.68 10.07
CA GLN A 206 -23.38 25.75 10.74
C GLN A 206 -21.86 25.59 10.54
N ALA A 207 -21.39 24.47 10.01
CA ALA A 207 -19.96 24.26 9.77
C ALA A 207 -19.52 24.96 8.50
N THR A 208 -18.25 25.34 8.49
CA THR A 208 -17.53 25.77 7.29
C THR A 208 -16.59 24.63 6.85
N ILE A 209 -16.71 24.24 5.60
CA ILE A 209 -15.84 23.27 4.95
C ILE A 209 -14.86 24.04 4.07
N GLU A 210 -13.58 23.69 4.13
CA GLU A 210 -12.52 24.26 3.29
C GLU A 210 -11.69 23.11 2.70
N ILE A 211 -11.65 23.03 1.36
CA ILE A 211 -10.77 22.11 0.65
C ILE A 211 -9.41 22.74 0.54
N CYS A 212 -8.40 22.09 1.10
CA CYS A 212 -7.01 22.48 1.12
C CYS A 212 -6.19 21.58 0.18
N ASN A 213 -4.96 21.96 -0.11
CA ASN A 213 -4.06 21.19 -0.97
C ASN A 213 -4.67 20.88 -2.34
N SER A 214 -5.24 21.91 -2.95
CA SER A 214 -5.98 21.80 -4.22
C SER A 214 -5.25 22.47 -5.39
N ASP A 215 -3.91 22.55 -5.33
CA ASP A 215 -3.12 23.20 -6.37
C ASP A 215 -3.07 22.33 -7.63
N SER A 216 -3.71 22.80 -8.70
CA SER A 216 -3.73 22.12 -10.00
C SER A 216 -2.39 22.13 -10.73
N SER A 217 -1.40 22.90 -10.25
CA SER A 217 -0.05 22.92 -10.84
C SER A 217 0.68 21.58 -10.66
N ASP A 218 0.35 20.83 -9.64
CA ASP A 218 0.96 19.54 -9.30
C ASP A 218 0.66 18.48 -10.35
N CYS A 219 -0.52 18.51 -10.97
CA CYS A 219 -0.92 17.60 -12.03
C CYS A 219 -0.07 17.64 -13.32
N VAL A 220 0.82 18.65 -13.46
CA VAL A 220 1.57 18.89 -14.71
C VAL A 220 3.00 18.35 -14.66
N ASN A 221 3.52 18.00 -13.49
CA ASN A 221 4.96 17.79 -13.26
C ASN A 221 5.40 16.31 -13.15
N GLY A 222 4.50 15.35 -13.31
CA GLY A 222 4.84 13.93 -13.24
C GLY A 222 5.11 13.46 -11.81
N LEU A 223 4.03 13.22 -11.08
CA LEU A 223 4.02 12.85 -9.67
C LEU A 223 4.56 11.44 -9.44
N PRO A 224 5.21 11.17 -8.29
CA PRO A 224 5.67 9.82 -7.95
C PRO A 224 4.51 8.87 -7.63
N ASP A 225 3.40 9.41 -7.07
CA ASP A 225 2.25 8.67 -6.55
C ASP A 225 0.99 9.56 -6.60
N ALA A 226 -0.19 8.96 -6.70
CA ALA A 226 -1.46 9.67 -6.70
C ALA A 226 -1.82 10.29 -5.33
N ASN A 227 -1.19 9.86 -4.24
CA ASN A 227 -1.31 10.50 -2.93
C ASN A 227 -0.92 11.98 -2.95
N CYS A 228 0.00 12.38 -3.85
CA CYS A 228 0.37 13.78 -4.05
C CYS A 228 -0.77 14.66 -4.60
N LEU A 229 -1.88 14.07 -5.04
CA LEU A 229 -3.10 14.79 -5.44
C LEU A 229 -4.11 14.96 -4.31
N SER A 230 -3.82 14.43 -3.13
CA SER A 230 -4.78 14.33 -2.04
C SER A 230 -5.28 15.70 -1.58
N TYR A 231 -6.60 15.90 -1.65
CA TYR A 231 -7.24 17.01 -0.97
C TYR A 231 -7.25 16.80 0.54
N GLY A 232 -6.93 17.84 1.29
CA GLY A 232 -7.24 17.93 2.72
C GLY A 232 -8.57 18.64 2.93
N VAL A 233 -9.35 18.23 3.93
CA VAL A 233 -10.64 18.85 4.24
C VAL A 233 -10.60 19.43 5.64
N LYS A 234 -10.62 20.76 5.75
CA LYS A 234 -10.72 21.46 7.02
C LYS A 234 -12.18 21.73 7.36
N VAL A 235 -12.59 21.32 8.55
CA VAL A 235 -13.95 21.55 9.07
C VAL A 235 -13.86 22.49 10.25
N THR A 236 -14.60 23.59 10.19
CA THR A 236 -14.64 24.58 11.28
C THR A 236 -16.05 24.74 11.78
N ALA A 237 -16.28 24.53 13.08
CA ALA A 237 -17.55 24.74 13.75
C ALA A 237 -17.34 25.07 15.22
N ASN A 238 -18.17 25.93 15.79
CA ASN A 238 -18.16 26.27 17.21
C ASN A 238 -16.81 26.75 17.77
N GLY A 239 -15.95 27.34 16.91
CA GLY A 239 -14.59 27.74 17.24
C GLY A 239 -13.60 26.59 17.40
N LYS A 240 -13.97 25.39 16.90
CA LYS A 240 -13.14 24.20 16.81
C LYS A 240 -12.84 23.87 15.36
N THR A 241 -11.68 23.25 15.15
CA THR A 241 -11.18 22.88 13.84
C THR A 241 -10.81 21.42 13.79
N ALA A 242 -11.23 20.75 12.71
CA ALA A 242 -10.77 19.42 12.36
C ALA A 242 -10.11 19.45 10.99
N PHE A 243 -9.13 18.57 10.79
CA PHE A 243 -8.50 18.38 9.50
C PHE A 243 -8.49 16.90 9.12
N LEU A 244 -9.07 16.60 7.95
CA LEU A 244 -9.15 15.27 7.36
C LEU A 244 -8.15 15.25 6.21
N SER A 245 -7.04 14.57 6.42
CA SER A 245 -5.85 14.73 5.58
C SER A 245 -5.89 13.93 4.28
N GLY A 246 -6.89 13.03 4.07
CA GLY A 246 -6.76 12.03 3.00
C GLY A 246 -5.42 11.29 3.15
N ASP A 247 -4.67 11.18 2.06
CA ASP A 247 -3.34 10.59 2.07
C ASP A 247 -2.21 11.60 1.76
N ILE A 248 -2.47 12.86 2.08
CA ILE A 248 -1.44 13.90 1.98
C ILE A 248 -0.14 13.40 2.60
N ASN A 249 0.94 13.57 1.86
CA ASN A 249 2.28 13.19 2.27
C ASN A 249 3.27 14.35 2.03
N ASN A 250 4.54 14.15 2.34
CA ASN A 250 5.56 15.18 2.16
C ASN A 250 6.59 14.83 1.07
N LEU A 251 6.22 13.99 0.09
CA LEU A 251 7.12 13.61 -1.00
C LEU A 251 7.39 14.78 -1.96
N ASP A 252 6.45 15.70 -2.08
CA ASP A 252 6.49 16.91 -2.90
C ASP A 252 6.45 18.20 -2.08
N GLY A 253 6.36 18.12 -0.73
CA GLY A 253 6.40 19.26 0.18
C GLY A 253 5.04 19.79 0.62
N ASP A 254 3.96 19.07 0.38
CA ASP A 254 2.59 19.44 0.75
C ASP A 254 2.42 19.70 2.24
N GLU A 255 2.93 18.82 3.10
CA GLU A 255 2.84 19.03 4.54
C GLU A 255 3.61 20.26 5.01
N ASP A 256 4.76 20.58 4.39
CA ASP A 256 5.53 21.78 4.71
C ASP A 256 4.75 23.07 4.36
N SER A 257 3.97 23.03 3.28
CA SER A 257 3.08 24.12 2.86
C SER A 257 1.87 24.25 3.79
N LEU A 258 1.25 23.14 4.13
CA LEU A 258 0.10 23.07 5.04
C LEU A 258 0.48 23.49 6.47
N ALA A 259 1.66 23.10 6.95
CA ALA A 259 2.18 23.53 8.25
C ALA A 259 2.19 25.06 8.43
N GLN A 260 2.34 25.81 7.31
CA GLN A 260 2.38 27.26 7.33
C GLN A 260 0.99 27.92 7.22
N SER A 261 0.01 27.22 6.63
CA SER A 261 -1.27 27.79 6.24
C SER A 261 -2.46 27.35 7.09
N LEU A 262 -2.47 26.10 7.60
CA LEU A 262 -3.63 25.54 8.32
C LEU A 262 -3.92 26.20 9.66
N GLY A 263 -2.88 26.66 10.37
CA GLY A 263 -3.00 27.10 11.75
C GLY A 263 -3.30 25.94 12.70
N HIS A 264 -3.83 26.25 13.89
CA HIS A 264 -4.15 25.24 14.90
C HIS A 264 -5.32 24.35 14.47
N ILE A 265 -5.17 23.03 14.67
CA ILE A 265 -6.18 22.00 14.41
C ILE A 265 -6.48 21.27 15.72
N ASP A 266 -7.73 21.28 16.19
CA ASP A 266 -8.12 20.59 17.42
C ASP A 266 -8.17 19.05 17.22
N TYR A 267 -8.71 18.59 16.07
CA TYR A 267 -8.81 17.17 15.71
C TYR A 267 -8.15 16.89 14.36
N LEU A 268 -7.23 15.94 14.32
CA LEU A 268 -6.52 15.49 13.13
C LEU A 268 -6.88 14.03 12.80
N LYS A 269 -7.43 13.78 11.61
CA LYS A 269 -7.34 12.45 10.99
C LYS A 269 -5.98 12.34 10.32
N LEU A 270 -5.12 11.46 10.80
CA LEU A 270 -3.77 11.30 10.27
C LEU A 270 -3.81 10.95 8.77
N GLY A 271 -2.94 11.60 8.00
CA GLY A 271 -2.77 11.32 6.59
C GLY A 271 -2.23 9.92 6.34
N HIS A 272 -2.58 9.34 5.18
CA HIS A 272 -2.09 8.06 4.72
C HIS A 272 -2.25 6.94 5.77
N HIS A 273 -3.41 6.90 6.42
CA HIS A 273 -3.78 5.95 7.50
C HIS A 273 -2.80 5.93 8.68
N GLY A 274 -1.96 6.95 8.83
CA GLY A 274 -0.87 6.99 9.80
C GLY A 274 0.44 6.35 9.32
N ASN A 275 0.55 5.99 8.04
CA ASN A 275 1.73 5.36 7.45
C ASN A 275 2.89 6.33 7.18
N ILE A 276 3.99 5.75 6.68
CA ILE A 276 5.21 6.46 6.30
C ILE A 276 4.95 7.51 5.19
N TYR A 277 5.87 8.47 5.11
CA TYR A 277 5.87 9.63 4.22
C TYR A 277 4.83 10.71 4.54
N SER A 278 3.97 10.47 5.54
CA SER A 278 2.94 11.39 6.01
C SER A 278 3.11 11.72 7.49
N ASN A 279 2.46 12.79 7.91
CA ASN A 279 2.41 13.23 9.31
C ASN A 279 3.78 13.56 9.90
N THR A 280 4.62 14.26 9.13
CA THR A 280 5.95 14.68 9.60
C THR A 280 5.89 15.40 10.94
N SER A 281 6.90 15.19 11.78
CA SER A 281 6.97 15.80 13.12
C SER A 281 6.85 17.33 13.08
N SER A 282 7.42 17.98 12.06
CA SER A 282 7.32 19.42 11.84
C SER A 282 5.88 19.86 11.57
N TYR A 283 5.18 19.14 10.69
CA TYR A 283 3.79 19.39 10.35
C TYR A 283 2.87 19.18 11.56
N VAL A 284 2.94 18.02 12.23
CA VAL A 284 2.13 17.71 13.40
C VAL A 284 2.33 18.74 14.52
N LYS A 285 3.59 19.16 14.80
CA LYS A 285 3.89 20.19 15.80
C LYS A 285 3.38 21.57 15.40
N ALA A 286 3.39 21.91 14.12
CA ALA A 286 2.89 23.18 13.64
C ALA A 286 1.37 23.32 13.79
N ILE A 287 0.61 22.27 13.43
CA ILE A 287 -0.86 22.27 13.56
C ILE A 287 -1.35 21.92 14.97
N SER A 288 -0.49 21.30 15.79
CA SER A 288 -0.66 21.03 17.23
C SER A 288 -2.01 20.45 17.64
N PRO A 289 -2.41 19.26 17.15
CA PRO A 289 -3.68 18.63 17.48
C PRO A 289 -3.73 18.20 18.95
N SER A 290 -4.91 18.26 19.56
CA SER A 290 -5.17 17.68 20.89
C SER A 290 -5.78 16.27 20.82
N LEU A 291 -6.35 15.93 19.66
CA LEU A 291 -6.96 14.65 19.35
C LEU A 291 -6.56 14.20 17.96
N ALA A 292 -6.19 12.96 17.81
CA ALA A 292 -5.86 12.35 16.51
C ALA A 292 -6.55 10.99 16.35
N PHE A 293 -6.83 10.61 15.11
CA PHE A 293 -7.35 9.29 14.75
C PHE A 293 -6.66 8.80 13.49
N MET A 294 -6.43 7.49 13.41
CA MET A 294 -5.93 6.85 12.19
C MET A 294 -6.74 5.59 11.85
N THR A 295 -6.89 5.36 10.57
CA THR A 295 -7.53 4.15 10.02
C THR A 295 -6.55 3.00 9.81
N GLY A 296 -5.25 3.23 10.02
CA GLY A 296 -4.21 2.22 10.06
C GLY A 296 -3.91 1.72 11.46
N ASN A 297 -2.70 1.22 11.65
CA ASN A 297 -2.21 0.68 12.92
C ASN A 297 -0.96 1.44 13.38
N VAL A 298 -0.91 1.79 14.67
CA VAL A 298 0.18 2.57 15.27
C VAL A 298 1.59 2.01 15.04
N ARG A 299 1.70 0.71 14.82
CA ARG A 299 2.98 0.05 14.54
C ARG A 299 3.67 0.56 13.27
N TYR A 300 2.90 1.09 12.33
CA TYR A 300 3.42 1.56 11.03
C TYR A 300 3.58 3.07 10.99
N THR A 301 3.15 3.73 12.05
CA THR A 301 3.31 5.18 12.19
C THR A 301 4.78 5.52 12.48
N PRO A 302 5.37 6.48 11.76
CA PRO A 302 6.73 6.91 12.02
C PRO A 302 6.95 7.34 13.48
N LEU A 303 8.10 6.99 14.04
CA LEU A 303 8.40 7.29 15.44
C LEU A 303 8.41 8.78 15.73
N ASP A 304 8.88 9.60 14.82
CA ASP A 304 8.92 11.05 14.94
C ASP A 304 7.52 11.68 14.90
N THR A 305 6.55 11.05 14.24
CA THR A 305 5.13 11.39 14.32
C THR A 305 4.58 11.11 15.71
N LEU A 306 4.87 9.92 16.25
CA LEU A 306 4.43 9.52 17.60
C LEU A 306 5.06 10.40 18.68
N ASP A 307 6.36 10.72 18.56
CA ASP A 307 7.06 11.69 19.41
C ASP A 307 6.38 13.06 19.38
N ALA A 308 5.99 13.54 18.19
CA ALA A 308 5.33 14.81 18.07
C ALA A 308 3.97 14.84 18.75
N LEU A 309 3.18 13.77 18.61
CA LEU A 309 1.88 13.63 19.30
C LEU A 309 2.04 13.53 20.81
N ASP A 310 3.02 12.78 21.29
CA ASP A 310 3.30 12.63 22.73
C ASP A 310 3.79 13.95 23.34
N ASP A 311 4.70 14.68 22.68
CA ASP A 311 5.17 16.00 23.09
C ASP A 311 4.02 17.03 23.23
N LEU A 312 2.99 16.89 22.38
CA LEU A 312 1.79 17.73 22.43
C LEU A 312 0.77 17.27 23.49
N GLY A 313 0.93 16.08 24.05
CA GLY A 313 -0.06 15.43 24.90
C GLY A 313 -1.36 15.11 24.14
N ALA A 314 -1.26 14.89 22.83
CA ALA A 314 -2.39 14.54 21.99
C ALA A 314 -2.90 13.13 22.30
N ARG A 315 -4.22 12.96 22.31
CA ARG A 315 -4.84 11.63 22.38
C ARG A 315 -4.88 11.03 20.98
N LEU A 316 -4.37 9.82 20.82
CA LEU A 316 -4.41 9.08 19.56
C LEU A 316 -5.33 7.86 19.71
N PHE A 317 -6.19 7.64 18.71
CA PHE A 317 -7.01 6.44 18.55
C PHE A 317 -6.77 5.82 17.18
N GLU A 318 -7.01 4.51 17.07
CA GLU A 318 -6.96 3.77 15.81
C GLU A 318 -8.26 2.98 15.58
N SER A 319 -8.45 2.44 14.37
CA SER A 319 -9.65 1.65 14.01
C SER A 319 -9.93 0.49 14.96
N SER A 320 -8.86 -0.14 15.50
CA SER A 320 -9.00 -1.24 16.45
C SER A 320 -9.67 -0.83 17.77
N ASP A 321 -9.48 0.41 18.25
CA ASP A 321 -10.14 0.92 19.46
C ASP A 321 -11.66 0.93 19.29
N CYS A 322 -12.17 1.37 18.13
CA CYS A 322 -13.59 1.34 17.81
C CYS A 322 -14.15 -0.09 17.77
N ARG A 323 -13.44 -1.01 17.11
CA ARG A 323 -13.88 -2.39 16.99
C ARG A 323 -13.91 -3.11 18.32
N ASN A 324 -12.92 -2.88 19.17
CA ASN A 324 -12.85 -3.47 20.51
C ASN A 324 -14.01 -3.02 21.40
N GLU A 325 -14.44 -1.76 21.29
CA GLU A 325 -15.59 -1.22 22.01
C GLU A 325 -16.93 -1.51 21.30
N GLY A 326 -16.91 -2.11 20.10
CA GLY A 326 -18.11 -2.41 19.33
C GLY A 326 -18.74 -1.19 18.65
N GLU A 327 -17.98 -0.09 18.55
CA GLU A 327 -18.41 1.13 17.89
C GLU A 327 -18.31 1.00 16.37
N LYS A 328 -19.32 1.52 15.67
CA LYS A 328 -19.38 1.46 14.20
C LYS A 328 -18.63 2.61 13.51
N ALA A 329 -18.31 3.65 14.26
CA ALA A 329 -17.51 4.78 13.83
C ALA A 329 -16.86 5.45 15.03
N PHE A 330 -15.69 6.05 14.84
CA PHE A 330 -15.18 7.07 15.73
C PHE A 330 -15.93 8.36 15.45
N VAL A 331 -16.63 8.89 16.43
CA VAL A 331 -17.45 10.08 16.27
C VAL A 331 -16.89 11.21 17.13
N VAL A 332 -16.51 12.30 16.47
CA VAL A 332 -16.01 13.52 17.15
C VAL A 332 -17.01 14.65 16.95
N GLU A 333 -17.46 15.24 18.04
CA GLU A 333 -18.31 16.43 18.06
C GLU A 333 -17.46 17.69 18.29
N LEU A 334 -17.57 18.65 17.38
CA LEU A 334 -16.95 19.96 17.50
C LEU A 334 -17.84 20.87 18.37
N GLY A 335 -17.71 20.75 19.69
CA GLY A 335 -18.52 21.49 20.64
C GLY A 335 -17.88 22.80 21.07
N SER A 336 -18.69 23.79 21.45
CA SER A 336 -18.22 25.11 21.90
C SER A 336 -17.34 25.08 23.16
N SER A 337 -17.48 24.04 23.98
CA SER A 337 -16.69 23.85 25.21
C SER A 337 -15.45 22.96 25.00
N GLY A 338 -15.32 22.30 23.87
CA GLY A 338 -14.24 21.36 23.58
C GLY A 338 -14.67 20.31 22.56
N LEU A 339 -13.80 19.33 22.33
CA LEU A 339 -14.14 18.13 21.57
C LEU A 339 -14.82 17.12 22.49
N ASN A 340 -15.92 16.51 22.00
CA ASN A 340 -16.51 15.32 22.60
C ASN A 340 -16.38 14.15 21.62
N TYR A 341 -16.15 12.95 22.11
CA TYR A 341 -16.06 11.76 21.26
C TYR A 341 -16.61 10.53 21.97
N ASN A 342 -16.97 9.50 21.20
CA ASN A 342 -17.72 8.35 21.69
C ASN A 342 -16.87 7.24 22.32
N LEU A 343 -15.55 7.29 22.23
CA LEU A 343 -14.68 6.30 22.86
C LEU A 343 -14.28 6.71 24.27
N ASP A 344 -14.61 5.87 25.28
CA ASP A 344 -14.23 6.06 26.67
C ASP A 344 -13.10 5.10 27.09
N VAL A 345 -12.14 4.89 26.18
CA VAL A 345 -10.94 4.09 26.41
C VAL A 345 -9.70 4.97 26.39
N PRO A 346 -8.56 4.51 26.93
CA PRO A 346 -7.33 5.31 26.94
C PRO A 346 -6.84 5.72 25.55
N GLY A 347 -7.21 4.98 24.47
CA GLY A 347 -6.63 5.08 23.15
C GLY A 347 -5.24 4.45 23.11
N VAL A 348 -4.52 4.72 22.03
CA VAL A 348 -3.15 4.25 21.85
C VAL A 348 -2.27 4.83 22.96
N GLN A 349 -1.65 3.96 23.75
CA GLN A 349 -0.72 4.38 24.79
C GLN A 349 0.64 4.61 24.17
N LEU A 350 1.03 5.88 24.06
CA LEU A 350 2.33 6.28 23.57
C LEU A 350 3.34 6.18 24.73
N HIS A 351 4.14 5.11 24.74
CA HIS A 351 5.19 4.94 25.72
C HIS A 351 6.55 4.79 25.01
N TYR A 352 7.39 5.80 25.14
CA TYR A 352 8.75 5.72 24.63
C TYR A 352 9.55 4.71 25.43
N ASN A 353 10.06 3.68 24.76
CA ASN A 353 10.98 2.73 25.38
C ASN A 353 12.42 3.16 25.11
N SER A 354 13.05 3.77 26.10
CA SER A 354 14.45 4.24 26.03
C SER A 354 15.49 3.13 25.82
N LEU A 355 15.13 1.87 26.07
CA LEU A 355 16.03 0.72 25.85
C LEU A 355 15.97 0.22 24.42
N CYS A 356 14.82 0.37 23.75
CA CYS A 356 14.63 -0.05 22.36
C CYS A 356 14.67 1.14 21.39
N GLY A 357 14.70 2.38 21.89
CA GLY A 357 14.64 3.59 21.06
C GLY A 357 13.34 3.70 20.24
N SER A 358 12.25 3.10 20.71
CA SER A 358 10.97 3.08 20.01
C SER A 358 9.77 3.11 20.95
N TYR A 359 8.61 3.55 20.44
CA TYR A 359 7.34 3.39 21.12
C TYR A 359 6.89 1.94 21.01
N ILE A 360 6.51 1.36 22.13
CA ILE A 360 5.92 0.03 22.19
C ILE A 360 4.46 0.22 22.60
N ALA A 361 3.54 -0.20 21.72
CA ALA A 361 2.16 -0.39 22.12
C ALA A 361 2.10 -1.55 23.13
N TYR A 362 1.69 -1.26 24.37
CA TYR A 362 1.54 -2.31 25.38
C TYR A 362 0.19 -3.01 25.21
N GLU A 363 0.23 -4.29 24.88
CA GLU A 363 -0.83 -5.20 25.28
C GLU A 363 -0.50 -5.71 26.69
N ASP A 364 -1.40 -5.50 27.64
CA ASP A 364 -1.43 -6.07 29.00
C ASP A 364 -0.22 -5.80 29.92
N GLY A 365 0.46 -4.68 29.81
CA GLY A 365 1.44 -4.23 30.79
C GLY A 365 2.71 -5.09 30.94
N LEU A 366 2.93 -6.08 30.08
CA LEU A 366 4.07 -6.97 30.08
C LEU A 366 4.96 -6.71 28.85
N ARG A 367 6.16 -6.24 29.14
CA ARG A 367 7.24 -6.09 28.17
C ARG A 367 7.66 -7.48 27.66
N LYS A 368 7.35 -7.80 26.40
CA LYS A 368 8.05 -8.86 25.67
C LYS A 368 9.27 -8.26 24.98
N GLU A 369 10.43 -8.86 25.23
CA GLU A 369 11.57 -8.63 24.33
C GLU A 369 11.19 -9.20 22.96
N LEU A 370 10.95 -8.31 22.00
CA LEU A 370 10.54 -8.70 20.66
C LEU A 370 11.81 -8.86 19.84
N ASN A 371 12.07 -10.09 19.41
CA ASN A 371 13.20 -10.41 18.55
C ASN A 371 12.78 -11.48 17.53
N GLY A 372 13.18 -11.32 16.26
CA GLY A 372 12.77 -12.23 15.20
C GLY A 372 11.27 -12.14 14.86
N TRP A 373 10.69 -13.25 14.43
CA TRP A 373 9.28 -13.32 14.02
C TRP A 373 8.32 -13.16 15.19
N GLN A 374 7.40 -12.22 15.04
CA GLN A 374 6.28 -12.03 15.95
C GLN A 374 4.97 -12.07 15.17
N LYS A 375 3.98 -12.78 15.73
CA LYS A 375 2.61 -12.79 15.18
C LYS A 375 1.85 -11.61 15.75
N THR A 376 1.28 -10.81 14.86
CA THR A 376 0.40 -9.68 15.17
C THR A 376 -1.00 -9.97 14.70
N GLU A 377 -1.96 -9.10 14.92
CA GLU A 377 -3.33 -9.24 14.37
C GLU A 377 -3.31 -9.21 12.85
N ASP A 378 -2.46 -8.36 12.25
CA ASP A 378 -2.35 -8.17 10.81
C ASP A 378 -1.44 -9.20 10.11
N GLY A 379 -0.81 -10.12 10.85
CA GLY A 379 0.07 -11.15 10.30
C GLY A 379 1.37 -11.30 11.09
N PHE A 380 2.44 -11.69 10.41
CA PHE A 380 3.77 -11.80 10.99
C PHE A 380 4.60 -10.56 10.66
N THR A 381 5.35 -10.09 11.63
CA THR A 381 6.36 -9.05 11.44
C THR A 381 7.71 -9.52 11.99
N TRP A 382 8.77 -8.82 11.64
CA TRP A 382 10.13 -9.12 12.12
C TRP A 382 10.65 -7.99 12.99
N PHE A 383 11.25 -8.34 14.12
CA PHE A 383 11.86 -7.40 15.03
C PHE A 383 13.37 -7.66 15.14
N ASP A 384 14.15 -6.61 14.96
CA ASP A 384 15.58 -6.60 15.27
C ASP A 384 15.78 -5.85 16.60
N ASP A 385 16.24 -6.56 17.64
CA ASP A 385 16.58 -5.98 18.96
C ASP A 385 15.54 -5.00 19.53
N CYS A 386 14.28 -5.44 19.64
CA CYS A 386 13.12 -4.67 20.12
C CYS A 386 12.61 -3.55 19.19
N SER A 387 13.21 -3.32 18.06
CA SER A 387 12.69 -2.38 17.07
C SER A 387 11.89 -3.11 16.00
N VAL A 388 10.80 -2.51 15.54
CA VAL A 388 10.13 -3.00 14.33
C VAL A 388 11.15 -2.97 13.21
N SER A 389 11.29 -4.08 12.49
CA SER A 389 12.09 -4.14 11.29
C SER A 389 11.68 -3.01 10.36
N ALA A 390 12.66 -2.30 9.84
CA ALA A 390 12.36 -1.29 8.83
C ALA A 390 11.43 -1.90 7.78
N ASN A 391 10.36 -1.21 7.49
CA ASN A 391 9.47 -1.50 6.38
C ASN A 391 10.28 -1.55 5.07
N ASP A 392 9.77 -2.27 4.07
CA ASP A 392 10.46 -2.44 2.78
C ASP A 392 11.79 -3.20 2.92
N LYS A 393 11.81 -4.28 3.71
CA LYS A 393 13.03 -5.00 4.11
C LYS A 393 12.99 -6.49 3.76
N TRP A 394 14.09 -6.98 3.20
CA TRP A 394 14.34 -8.41 3.04
C TRP A 394 14.90 -9.03 4.33
N VAL A 395 14.35 -10.17 4.71
CA VAL A 395 14.76 -10.96 5.87
C VAL A 395 15.14 -12.36 5.41
N THR A 396 16.28 -12.88 5.89
CA THR A 396 16.64 -14.28 5.68
C THR A 396 16.64 -14.98 7.03
N ASP A 397 15.84 -16.03 7.16
CA ASP A 397 15.72 -16.84 8.36
C ASP A 397 15.53 -18.31 8.00
N GLY A 398 16.20 -19.21 8.72
CA GLY A 398 16.11 -20.65 8.46
C GLY A 398 16.56 -21.10 7.06
N GLY A 399 17.27 -20.25 6.31
CA GLY A 399 17.69 -20.49 4.93
C GLY A 399 16.65 -20.07 3.87
N GLU A 400 15.49 -19.58 4.29
CA GLU A 400 14.45 -19.01 3.45
C GLU A 400 14.54 -17.49 3.42
N THR A 401 14.00 -16.88 2.37
CA THR A 401 13.98 -15.42 2.20
C THR A 401 12.54 -14.93 2.29
N TYR A 402 12.34 -13.85 3.04
CA TYR A 402 11.06 -13.22 3.30
C TYR A 402 11.14 -11.73 2.93
N TYR A 403 10.01 -11.12 2.67
CA TYR A 403 9.92 -9.70 2.48
C TYR A 403 8.91 -9.09 3.45
N ILE A 404 9.37 -8.13 4.21
CA ILE A 404 8.53 -7.31 5.09
C ILE A 404 8.13 -6.10 4.27
N ASN A 405 6.84 -5.97 4.00
CA ASN A 405 6.29 -4.92 3.15
C ASN A 405 6.34 -3.53 3.82
N LYS A 406 5.85 -2.52 3.14
CA LYS A 406 5.81 -1.14 3.65
C LYS A 406 4.92 -0.96 4.88
N GLN A 407 4.04 -1.89 5.18
CA GLN A 407 3.22 -1.95 6.38
C GLN A 407 3.88 -2.76 7.51
N SER A 408 5.18 -3.11 7.39
CA SER A 408 5.92 -3.97 8.32
C SER A 408 5.33 -5.38 8.51
N ILE A 409 4.55 -5.86 7.55
CA ILE A 409 3.94 -7.19 7.55
C ILE A 409 4.72 -8.10 6.61
N MET A 410 4.89 -9.36 7.01
CA MET A 410 5.43 -10.41 6.16
C MET A 410 4.54 -10.61 4.93
N SER A 411 5.12 -10.44 3.76
CA SER A 411 4.40 -10.62 2.51
C SER A 411 4.04 -12.09 2.27
N THR A 412 2.81 -12.33 1.80
CA THR A 412 2.34 -13.59 1.24
C THR A 412 1.69 -13.29 -0.11
N GLY A 413 1.66 -14.27 -1.02
CA GLY A 413 1.18 -14.00 -2.36
C GLY A 413 2.11 -13.10 -3.16
N TRP A 414 1.54 -12.27 -4.02
CA TRP A 414 2.31 -11.30 -4.81
C TRP A 414 2.72 -10.09 -3.99
N ALA A 415 3.99 -9.74 -4.03
CA ALA A 415 4.50 -8.49 -3.47
C ALA A 415 5.50 -7.84 -4.42
N ARG A 416 5.53 -6.52 -4.42
CA ARG A 416 6.42 -5.74 -5.28
C ARG A 416 7.57 -5.15 -4.45
N TYR A 417 8.78 -5.24 -5.02
CA TYR A 417 9.95 -4.54 -4.50
C TYR A 417 10.73 -3.90 -5.66
N GLY A 418 10.90 -2.60 -5.60
CA GLY A 418 11.43 -1.82 -6.72
C GLY A 418 10.54 -1.94 -7.96
N SER A 419 11.14 -2.36 -9.10
CA SER A 419 10.44 -2.59 -10.37
C SER A 419 9.88 -4.00 -10.52
N ASP A 420 10.23 -4.93 -9.61
CA ASP A 420 10.04 -6.36 -9.82
C ASP A 420 9.02 -6.95 -8.87
N TRP A 421 8.25 -7.93 -9.37
CA TRP A 421 7.29 -8.69 -8.61
C TRP A 421 7.88 -9.99 -8.11
N TYR A 422 7.47 -10.39 -6.90
CA TYR A 422 7.90 -11.60 -6.21
C TYR A 422 6.68 -12.35 -5.70
N TRP A 423 6.78 -13.67 -5.62
CA TRP A 423 5.73 -14.48 -5.02
C TRP A 423 6.22 -15.15 -3.74
N PHE A 424 5.41 -15.05 -2.70
CA PHE A 424 5.65 -15.64 -1.40
C PHE A 424 4.56 -16.68 -1.11
N ASN A 425 4.94 -17.86 -0.59
CA ASN A 425 3.96 -18.86 -0.20
C ASN A 425 3.21 -18.43 1.07
N ASP A 426 2.22 -19.25 1.50
CA ASP A 426 1.41 -18.96 2.70
C ASP A 426 2.23 -18.86 3.99
N ALA A 427 3.45 -19.41 4.01
CA ALA A 427 4.41 -19.27 5.10
C ALA A 427 5.30 -18.03 4.95
N GLY A 428 5.10 -17.22 3.93
CA GLY A 428 5.88 -16.01 3.65
C GLY A 428 7.22 -16.25 2.97
N ALA A 429 7.58 -17.50 2.63
CA ALA A 429 8.86 -17.80 1.99
C ALA A 429 8.81 -17.46 0.49
N MET A 430 9.81 -16.69 0.02
CA MET A 430 9.97 -16.32 -1.38
C MET A 430 10.11 -17.57 -2.24
N GLN A 431 9.37 -17.61 -3.33
CA GLN A 431 9.40 -18.71 -4.28
C GLN A 431 10.30 -18.41 -5.47
N THR A 432 10.85 -19.45 -6.08
CA THR A 432 11.65 -19.39 -7.31
C THR A 432 11.24 -20.53 -8.24
N GLY A 433 11.57 -20.40 -9.54
CA GLY A 433 11.20 -21.40 -10.53
C GLY A 433 9.75 -21.29 -10.99
N TRP A 434 9.19 -22.40 -11.49
CA TRP A 434 7.83 -22.46 -11.98
C TRP A 434 6.82 -22.57 -10.82
N ILE A 435 5.87 -21.65 -10.81
CA ILE A 435 4.71 -21.71 -9.91
C ILE A 435 3.42 -21.78 -10.73
N LYS A 436 2.41 -22.47 -10.19
CA LYS A 436 1.08 -22.56 -10.78
C LYS A 436 0.06 -21.93 -9.83
N LEU A 437 -0.54 -20.86 -10.27
CA LEU A 437 -1.63 -20.17 -9.59
C LEU A 437 -2.97 -20.51 -10.27
N ALA A 438 -4.06 -19.95 -9.76
CA ALA A 438 -5.41 -20.22 -10.26
C ALA A 438 -5.58 -19.85 -11.74
N ASP A 439 -4.97 -18.74 -12.17
CA ASP A 439 -5.04 -18.16 -13.51
C ASP A 439 -3.99 -18.72 -14.48
N GLY A 440 -2.96 -19.42 -14.00
CA GLY A 440 -2.00 -20.10 -14.86
C GLY A 440 -0.60 -20.28 -14.28
N TRP A 441 0.39 -20.35 -15.16
CA TRP A 441 1.78 -20.57 -14.82
C TRP A 441 2.59 -19.30 -14.87
N TYR A 442 3.47 -19.14 -13.87
CA TYR A 442 4.45 -18.07 -13.76
C TYR A 442 5.85 -18.67 -13.58
N TYR A 443 6.85 -17.90 -13.88
CA TYR A 443 8.22 -18.26 -13.61
C TYR A 443 8.92 -17.16 -12.82
N LEU A 444 9.48 -17.54 -11.70
CA LEU A 444 10.27 -16.67 -10.83
C LEU A 444 11.75 -17.01 -11.03
N ALA A 445 12.55 -16.01 -11.31
CA ALA A 445 13.98 -16.18 -11.53
C ALA A 445 14.67 -16.64 -10.22
N GLN A 446 15.97 -16.94 -10.31
CA GLN A 446 16.71 -17.42 -9.13
C GLN A 446 16.77 -16.38 -7.99
N ASP A 447 16.66 -15.12 -8.32
CA ASP A 447 16.58 -14.00 -7.37
C ASP A 447 15.13 -13.72 -6.90
N GLY A 448 14.17 -14.52 -7.33
CA GLY A 448 12.75 -14.42 -7.02
C GLY A 448 11.95 -13.52 -7.95
N ALA A 449 12.59 -12.72 -8.81
CA ALA A 449 11.90 -11.77 -9.68
C ALA A 449 11.04 -12.48 -10.74
N MET A 450 9.81 -12.00 -10.92
CA MET A 450 8.85 -12.54 -11.88
C MET A 450 9.28 -12.29 -13.31
N ALA A 451 9.28 -13.33 -14.12
CA ALA A 451 9.62 -13.25 -15.54
C ALA A 451 8.48 -12.60 -16.36
N THR A 452 8.82 -11.63 -17.17
CA THR A 452 7.95 -11.01 -18.17
C THR A 452 8.60 -11.01 -19.55
N GLY A 453 7.81 -10.91 -20.61
CA GLY A 453 8.29 -10.91 -21.99
C GLY A 453 8.94 -12.23 -22.42
N ARG A 454 9.91 -12.17 -23.32
CA ARG A 454 10.65 -13.36 -23.77
C ARG A 454 11.78 -13.68 -22.79
N ARG A 455 11.87 -14.93 -22.34
CA ARG A 455 12.93 -15.45 -21.45
C ARG A 455 13.36 -16.85 -21.87
N ILE A 456 14.62 -17.20 -21.63
CA ILE A 456 15.05 -18.60 -21.70
C ILE A 456 14.88 -19.22 -20.31
N VAL A 457 14.03 -20.24 -20.25
CA VAL A 457 13.79 -21.02 -19.04
C VAL A 457 13.98 -22.49 -19.37
N ASP A 458 14.81 -23.18 -18.63
CA ASP A 458 15.13 -24.60 -18.83
C ASP A 458 15.57 -24.92 -20.28
N GLY A 459 16.33 -23.99 -20.87
CA GLY A 459 16.86 -24.11 -22.24
C GLY A 459 15.82 -23.91 -23.35
N ARG A 460 14.63 -23.44 -23.03
CA ARG A 460 13.56 -23.14 -24.00
C ARG A 460 13.17 -21.67 -23.96
N ALA A 461 12.85 -21.14 -25.13
CA ALA A 461 12.29 -19.80 -25.23
C ALA A 461 10.83 -19.83 -24.76
N CYS A 462 10.57 -19.13 -23.66
CA CYS A 462 9.26 -18.93 -23.07
C CYS A 462 8.77 -17.52 -23.33
N VAL A 463 7.47 -17.37 -23.52
CA VAL A 463 6.80 -16.07 -23.62
C VAL A 463 5.92 -15.89 -22.41
N PHE A 464 6.13 -14.78 -21.72
CA PHE A 464 5.29 -14.30 -20.63
C PHE A 464 4.67 -12.97 -21.04
N ASP A 465 3.44 -12.72 -20.64
CA ASP A 465 2.85 -11.40 -20.86
C ASP A 465 3.37 -10.35 -19.86
N SER A 466 2.83 -9.15 -19.91
CA SER A 466 3.22 -8.05 -19.01
C SER A 466 2.93 -8.34 -17.53
N ASN A 467 1.94 -9.19 -17.27
CA ASN A 467 1.55 -9.62 -15.91
C ASN A 467 2.28 -10.90 -15.46
N GLY A 468 3.27 -11.37 -16.23
CA GLY A 468 4.07 -12.54 -15.90
C GLY A 468 3.42 -13.88 -16.24
N LEU A 469 2.20 -13.90 -16.79
CA LEU A 469 1.50 -15.14 -17.12
C LEU A 469 2.17 -15.81 -18.33
N TRP A 470 2.54 -17.08 -18.17
CA TRP A 470 3.16 -17.86 -19.23
C TRP A 470 2.17 -18.13 -20.37
N ARG A 471 2.56 -17.77 -21.59
CA ARG A 471 1.76 -17.91 -22.82
C ARG A 471 2.18 -19.09 -23.69
N GLY A 472 3.28 -19.75 -23.36
CA GLY A 472 3.75 -20.94 -24.06
C GLY A 472 5.22 -20.87 -24.45
N TYR A 473 5.66 -21.91 -25.15
CA TYR A 473 7.00 -21.96 -25.76
C TYR A 473 6.97 -21.32 -27.13
N GLU A 474 8.04 -20.59 -27.43
CA GLU A 474 8.26 -20.06 -28.76
C GLU A 474 9.26 -20.93 -29.53
N THR A 475 9.01 -21.11 -30.82
CA THR A 475 9.97 -21.77 -31.69
C THR A 475 11.10 -20.80 -31.98
N VAL A 476 12.31 -21.13 -31.58
CA VAL A 476 13.53 -20.36 -31.92
C VAL A 476 14.20 -20.91 -33.17
N SER A 477 14.72 -20.02 -33.99
CA SER A 477 15.51 -20.40 -35.14
C SER A 477 16.88 -20.91 -34.71
N LYS A 478 17.50 -21.81 -35.53
CA LYS A 478 18.91 -22.14 -35.31
C LYS A 478 19.78 -20.89 -35.48
N GLY A 479 20.88 -20.83 -34.75
CA GLY A 479 21.81 -19.71 -34.78
C GLY A 479 21.67 -18.77 -33.59
N TRP A 480 22.14 -17.56 -33.78
CA TRP A 480 22.07 -16.53 -32.75
C TRP A 480 20.69 -15.94 -32.61
N GLU A 481 20.20 -15.92 -31.35
CA GLU A 481 18.91 -15.36 -30.98
C GLU A 481 19.05 -14.44 -29.76
N LYS A 482 18.43 -13.26 -29.84
CA LYS A 482 18.43 -12.31 -28.73
C LYS A 482 17.11 -12.40 -27.96
N VAL A 483 17.18 -12.84 -26.71
CA VAL A 483 16.01 -13.01 -25.83
C VAL A 483 16.20 -12.19 -24.57
N GLY A 484 15.28 -11.32 -24.26
CA GLY A 484 15.36 -10.45 -23.08
C GLY A 484 16.63 -9.59 -23.01
N GLY A 485 17.12 -9.14 -24.18
CA GLY A 485 18.36 -8.35 -24.27
C GLY A 485 19.66 -9.15 -24.28
N THR A 486 19.63 -10.45 -23.99
CA THR A 486 20.79 -11.35 -23.94
C THR A 486 20.87 -12.23 -25.17
N TRP A 487 22.08 -12.47 -25.68
CA TRP A 487 22.32 -13.36 -26.82
C TRP A 487 22.46 -14.82 -26.38
N TYR A 488 21.82 -15.72 -27.14
CA TYR A 488 21.86 -17.17 -26.99
C TYR A 488 22.19 -17.79 -28.37
N TYR A 489 22.76 -18.99 -28.38
CA TYR A 489 23.01 -19.73 -29.61
C TYR A 489 22.26 -21.07 -29.57
N PHE A 490 21.47 -21.33 -30.62
CA PHE A 490 20.68 -22.57 -30.76
C PHE A 490 21.28 -23.44 -31.86
N GLY A 491 21.38 -24.72 -31.57
CA GLY A 491 21.87 -25.72 -32.55
C GLY A 491 20.85 -25.99 -33.66
N GLU A 492 21.27 -26.82 -34.63
CA GLU A 492 20.39 -27.25 -35.73
C GLU A 492 19.17 -28.05 -35.25
N ASP A 493 19.30 -28.68 -34.11
CA ASP A 493 18.26 -29.41 -33.41
C ASP A 493 17.33 -28.51 -32.56
N GLY A 494 17.51 -27.19 -32.62
CA GLY A 494 16.77 -26.21 -31.84
C GLY A 494 17.14 -26.20 -30.34
N SER A 495 18.14 -26.95 -29.91
CA SER A 495 18.60 -26.95 -28.51
C SER A 495 19.51 -25.76 -28.24
N MET A 496 19.33 -25.14 -27.07
CA MET A 496 20.24 -24.10 -26.58
C MET A 496 21.62 -24.66 -26.31
N ARG A 497 22.65 -24.01 -26.83
CA ARG A 497 24.04 -24.41 -26.60
C ARG A 497 24.60 -23.79 -25.33
N VAL A 498 25.47 -24.54 -24.65
CA VAL A 498 26.23 -24.09 -23.47
C VAL A 498 27.69 -24.48 -23.60
N GLY A 499 28.58 -23.76 -22.94
CA GLY A 499 30.03 -23.96 -23.06
C GLY A 499 30.61 -23.34 -24.31
N TRP A 500 31.75 -23.88 -24.75
CA TRP A 500 32.46 -23.39 -25.93
C TRP A 500 31.74 -23.75 -27.25
N ALA A 501 31.55 -22.75 -28.11
CA ALA A 501 30.94 -22.90 -29.43
C ALA A 501 31.79 -22.23 -30.49
N MET A 502 32.09 -22.96 -31.56
CA MET A 502 32.71 -22.41 -32.78
C MET A 502 31.59 -22.03 -33.74
N VAL A 503 31.46 -20.76 -34.04
CA VAL A 503 30.46 -20.24 -35.00
C VAL A 503 31.16 -19.33 -35.98
N ASP A 504 31.00 -19.62 -37.29
CA ASP A 504 31.60 -18.88 -38.41
C ASP A 504 33.10 -18.57 -38.21
N GLY A 505 33.86 -19.59 -37.73
CA GLY A 505 35.30 -19.48 -37.54
C GLY A 505 35.76 -18.72 -36.29
N SER A 506 34.83 -18.32 -35.42
CA SER A 506 35.11 -17.62 -34.15
C SER A 506 34.63 -18.43 -32.96
N TRP A 507 35.41 -18.39 -31.86
CA TRP A 507 35.03 -19.03 -30.62
C TRP A 507 34.19 -18.08 -29.77
N TYR A 508 33.13 -18.64 -29.17
CA TYR A 508 32.25 -18.01 -28.20
C TYR A 508 32.14 -18.90 -26.97
N TYR A 509 31.84 -18.30 -25.82
CA TYR A 509 31.52 -19.06 -24.64
C TYR A 509 30.08 -18.74 -24.21
N LEU A 510 29.26 -19.79 -24.14
CA LEU A 510 27.89 -19.74 -23.66
C LEU A 510 27.91 -20.21 -22.20
N ARG A 511 27.50 -19.35 -21.26
CA ARG A 511 27.44 -19.68 -19.83
C ARG A 511 26.52 -20.88 -19.58
N PRO A 512 26.54 -21.52 -18.41
CA PRO A 512 25.58 -22.59 -18.08
C PRO A 512 24.12 -22.19 -18.25
N SER A 513 23.79 -20.89 -18.12
CA SER A 513 22.48 -20.32 -18.44
C SER A 513 22.18 -20.24 -19.94
N GLY A 514 23.13 -20.55 -20.80
CA GLY A 514 23.08 -20.33 -22.25
C GLY A 514 23.45 -18.92 -22.70
N ALA A 515 23.54 -17.97 -21.79
CA ALA A 515 23.85 -16.59 -22.11
C ALA A 515 25.26 -16.44 -22.69
N MET A 516 25.38 -15.71 -23.80
CA MET A 516 26.68 -15.40 -24.44
C MET A 516 27.54 -14.57 -23.45
N ALA A 517 28.74 -15.04 -23.17
CA ALA A 517 29.69 -14.33 -22.35
C ALA A 517 30.28 -13.12 -23.07
N THR A 518 30.52 -12.05 -22.34
CA THR A 518 31.28 -10.87 -22.78
C THR A 518 32.19 -10.41 -21.63
N GLY A 519 33.31 -9.78 -21.93
CA GLY A 519 34.30 -9.41 -20.94
C GLY A 519 35.11 -10.60 -20.45
N TRP A 520 35.64 -10.49 -19.23
CA TRP A 520 36.45 -11.54 -18.63
C TRP A 520 35.57 -12.69 -18.11
N GLU A 521 35.95 -13.92 -18.46
CA GLU A 521 35.23 -15.14 -18.04
C GLU A 521 36.24 -16.20 -17.59
N LYS A 522 36.01 -16.82 -16.42
CA LYS A 522 36.86 -17.90 -15.89
C LYS A 522 36.26 -19.25 -16.22
N VAL A 523 36.90 -20.00 -17.08
CA VAL A 523 36.40 -21.31 -17.52
C VAL A 523 37.43 -22.39 -17.15
N ARG A 524 37.02 -23.37 -16.34
CA ARG A 524 37.86 -24.48 -15.88
C ARG A 524 39.22 -24.05 -15.32
N GLY A 525 39.24 -22.91 -14.60
CA GLY A 525 40.43 -22.40 -13.96
C GLY A 525 41.28 -21.41 -14.79
N ALA A 526 41.09 -21.33 -16.08
CA ALA A 526 41.75 -20.36 -16.95
C ALA A 526 40.87 -19.15 -17.23
N TRP A 527 41.49 -17.96 -17.35
CA TRP A 527 40.77 -16.73 -17.72
C TRP A 527 40.80 -16.54 -19.26
N TYR A 528 39.68 -16.10 -19.81
CA TYR A 528 39.47 -15.74 -21.20
C TYR A 528 38.84 -14.36 -21.28
N TYR A 529 39.04 -13.67 -22.37
CA TYR A 529 38.35 -12.41 -22.63
C TYR A 529 37.49 -12.50 -23.87
N MET A 530 36.20 -12.15 -23.72
CA MET A 530 35.26 -12.08 -24.84
C MET A 530 35.03 -10.62 -25.19
N TYR A 531 35.21 -10.28 -26.47
CA TYR A 531 34.84 -8.95 -26.96
C TYR A 531 33.35 -8.64 -26.70
N PRO A 532 32.92 -7.37 -26.81
CA PRO A 532 31.48 -7.04 -26.73
C PRO A 532 30.62 -7.78 -27.75
N SER A 533 31.20 -8.23 -28.85
CA SER A 533 30.57 -9.10 -29.86
C SER A 533 30.39 -10.56 -29.37
N GLY A 534 30.95 -10.95 -28.25
CA GLY A 534 31.00 -12.32 -27.73
C GLY A 534 32.18 -13.15 -28.29
N VAL A 535 32.91 -12.70 -29.28
CA VAL A 535 34.05 -13.41 -29.87
C VAL A 535 35.20 -13.48 -28.86
N MET A 536 35.77 -14.66 -28.70
CA MET A 536 36.93 -14.87 -27.80
C MET A 536 38.17 -14.17 -28.40
N ALA A 537 38.84 -13.39 -27.58
CA ALA A 537 40.13 -12.80 -27.90
C ALA A 537 41.24 -13.87 -27.84
N ASN A 538 42.13 -13.87 -28.81
CA ASN A 538 43.35 -14.69 -28.80
C ASN A 538 44.51 -13.91 -29.44
N ASN A 539 45.74 -14.26 -29.05
CA ASN A 539 46.95 -13.55 -29.47
C ASN A 539 46.81 -12.02 -29.28
N TYR A 540 46.25 -11.61 -28.13
CA TYR A 540 45.81 -10.24 -27.91
C TYR A 540 46.17 -9.74 -26.50
N TRP A 541 46.66 -8.51 -26.43
CA TRP A 541 46.85 -7.80 -25.18
C TRP A 541 45.57 -7.07 -24.76
N CYS A 542 44.95 -7.53 -23.67
CA CYS A 542 43.83 -6.87 -23.07
C CYS A 542 44.30 -6.06 -21.86
N GLY A 543 44.62 -4.79 -22.06
CA GLY A 543 45.33 -4.01 -21.03
C GLY A 543 46.69 -4.61 -20.73
N ASN A 544 46.95 -4.98 -19.48
CA ASN A 544 48.21 -5.59 -19.05
C ASN A 544 48.19 -7.12 -19.04
N TYR A 545 47.19 -7.75 -19.62
CA TYR A 545 47.04 -9.22 -19.73
C TYR A 545 47.17 -9.69 -21.16
N TYR A 546 47.83 -10.79 -21.37
CA TYR A 546 47.95 -11.38 -22.71
C TYR A 546 47.11 -12.65 -22.84
N LEU A 547 46.30 -12.72 -23.87
CA LEU A 547 45.56 -13.91 -24.28
C LEU A 547 46.37 -14.66 -25.33
N GLY A 548 46.73 -15.90 -25.02
CA GLY A 548 47.52 -16.72 -25.94
C GLY A 548 46.77 -17.23 -27.16
N GLU A 549 47.36 -18.10 -27.96
CA GLU A 549 46.76 -18.67 -29.15
C GLU A 549 45.44 -19.42 -28.86
N THR A 550 45.35 -20.07 -27.72
CA THR A 550 44.15 -20.78 -27.27
C THR A 550 43.06 -19.86 -26.69
N GLY A 551 43.34 -18.56 -26.59
CA GLY A 551 42.50 -17.57 -25.92
C GLY A 551 42.67 -17.53 -24.41
N ALA A 552 43.37 -18.50 -23.80
CA ALA A 552 43.63 -18.49 -22.34
C ALA A 552 44.63 -17.39 -21.99
N MET A 553 44.38 -16.71 -20.87
CA MET A 553 45.30 -15.73 -20.29
C MET A 553 46.64 -16.38 -19.96
N ALA A 554 47.71 -15.80 -20.46
CA ALA A 554 49.07 -16.24 -20.17
C ALA A 554 49.44 -15.89 -18.74
N THR A 555 50.11 -16.82 -18.08
CA THR A 555 50.66 -16.62 -16.73
C THR A 555 52.04 -17.18 -16.66
N ASN A 556 52.93 -16.53 -15.88
CA ASN A 556 54.26 -16.98 -15.56
C ASN A 556 55.09 -17.39 -16.78
N GLN A 557 55.11 -16.54 -17.84
CA GLN A 557 55.85 -16.80 -19.06
C GLN A 557 56.23 -15.51 -19.82
N TRP A 558 57.18 -15.67 -20.77
CA TRP A 558 57.56 -14.61 -21.68
C TRP A 558 56.62 -14.53 -22.91
N ILE A 559 56.19 -13.32 -23.22
CA ILE A 559 55.44 -12.98 -24.45
C ILE A 559 56.33 -12.05 -25.28
N GLY A 560 57.16 -12.66 -26.14
CA GLY A 560 58.22 -11.92 -26.80
C GLY A 560 59.25 -11.43 -25.77
N SER A 561 59.40 -10.12 -25.63
CA SER A 561 60.29 -9.48 -24.65
C SER A 561 59.57 -9.06 -23.34
N TRP A 562 58.34 -9.46 -23.15
CA TRP A 562 57.51 -9.02 -22.02
C TRP A 562 57.16 -10.20 -21.12
N TRP A 563 57.48 -10.09 -19.83
CA TRP A 563 57.14 -11.11 -18.83
C TRP A 563 55.76 -10.86 -18.27
N VAL A 564 54.91 -11.89 -18.17
CA VAL A 564 53.67 -11.89 -17.41
C VAL A 564 53.81 -12.75 -16.17
N GLY A 565 53.39 -12.23 -15.03
CA GLY A 565 53.49 -12.88 -13.73
C GLY A 565 52.50 -14.04 -13.55
N ASP A 566 52.46 -14.61 -12.36
CA ASP A 566 51.56 -15.70 -11.97
C ASP A 566 50.08 -15.26 -11.93
N ASP A 567 49.84 -13.99 -11.70
CA ASP A 567 48.52 -13.32 -11.78
C ASP A 567 48.11 -12.90 -13.20
N GLY A 568 49.03 -13.15 -14.20
CA GLY A 568 48.83 -12.79 -15.59
C GLY A 568 49.17 -11.34 -15.94
N LEU A 569 49.56 -10.51 -14.94
CA LEU A 569 49.91 -9.11 -15.21
C LEU A 569 51.29 -9.02 -15.88
N TRP A 570 51.39 -8.11 -16.84
CA TRP A 570 52.68 -7.71 -17.38
C TRP A 570 53.54 -7.03 -16.31
N VAL A 571 54.77 -7.49 -16.16
CA VAL A 571 55.73 -6.97 -15.17
C VAL A 571 56.78 -6.11 -15.87
N PRO A 572 56.68 -4.76 -15.79
CA PRO A 572 57.65 -3.87 -16.44
C PRO A 572 59.06 -4.06 -15.88
N GLY A 573 60.06 -4.16 -16.75
CA GLY A 573 61.49 -4.23 -16.34
C GLY A 573 61.93 -5.56 -15.73
N TYR A 574 61.13 -6.62 -15.79
CA TYR A 574 61.54 -7.95 -15.41
C TYR A 574 62.69 -8.44 -16.31
N ALA A 575 63.77 -8.85 -15.70
CA ALA A 575 64.94 -9.46 -16.36
C ALA A 575 65.14 -10.87 -15.83
N GLU A 576 65.58 -11.81 -16.73
CA GLU A 576 65.93 -13.18 -16.31
C GLU A 576 67.08 -13.22 -15.30
#